data_8a5216effee010c3a20577ae25b0c483
#
_entry.id   8a5216effee010c3a20577ae25b0c483
#
_cell.length_a   1.000
_cell.length_b   1.000
_cell.length_c   1.000
_cell.angle_alpha   90.00
_cell.angle_beta   90.00
_cell.angle_gamma   90.00
#
_symmetry.space_group_name_H-M   'P 1'
#
loop_
_entity.id
_entity.type
_entity.pdbx_description
1 polymer ?
#
loop_
_entity_poly.entity_id
_entity_poly.type
_entity_poly.pdbx_seq_one_letter_code
_entity_poly.pdbx_strand_id
1 'polypeptide(L)'
;MGIANFNVEYKKILDSFLLKTPGVVSGKMFGYPAYYINNKLFACLYENGVGIKIPEDKANELIGKKGIVHFQPLGRAKMREWIQINRERSEDYLKDQEIFDFSIKFVSSLASKKN
;
A
#
# COMPACT_ATOMS: atom_id res chain seq x y z
N MET A 1 -20.51 7.30 12.00
CA MET A 1 -19.88 7.86 11.56
C MET A 1 -18.76 7.39 10.93
N GLY A 2 -18.36 6.87 10.35
CA GLY A 2 -17.39 6.34 9.50
C GLY A 2 -16.08 7.05 9.42
N ILE A 3 -15.52 7.34 10.52
CA ILE A 3 -14.20 7.93 10.50
C ILE A 3 -13.19 6.81 10.28
N ALA A 4 -12.38 6.95 9.24
CA ALA A 4 -11.35 5.97 8.97
C ALA A 4 -10.31 6.00 10.08
N ASN A 5 -9.89 4.84 10.53
CA ASN A 5 -8.92 4.73 11.60
C ASN A 5 -7.56 4.38 11.00
N PHE A 6 -6.60 5.27 11.09
CA PHE A 6 -5.26 5.03 10.57
C PHE A 6 -4.22 5.72 11.45
N ASN A 7 -2.97 5.34 11.25
CA ASN A 7 -1.87 5.85 12.05
C ASN A 7 -1.25 7.08 11.38
N VAL A 8 -1.34 8.24 12.03
CA VAL A 8 -0.84 9.49 11.46
C VAL A 8 0.68 9.47 11.24
N GLU A 9 1.40 8.80 12.14
CA GLU A 9 2.85 8.74 12.00
C GLU A 9 3.26 7.91 10.80
N TYR A 10 2.48 6.86 10.51
CA TYR A 10 2.73 6.05 9.31
C TYR A 10 2.50 6.90 8.06
N LYS A 11 1.45 7.72 8.09
CA LYS A 11 1.19 8.59 6.94
C LYS A 11 2.35 9.54 6.70
N LYS A 12 2.89 10.12 7.75
CA LYS A 12 4.01 11.04 7.61
C LYS A 12 5.22 10.38 6.98
N ILE A 13 5.52 9.17 7.41
CA ILE A 13 6.68 8.45 6.86
C ILE A 13 6.43 8.09 5.39
N LEU A 14 5.25 7.58 5.06
CA LEU A 14 4.96 7.20 3.68
C LEU A 14 4.97 8.42 2.76
N ASP A 15 4.40 9.54 3.22
CA ASP A 15 4.45 10.77 2.42
C ASP A 15 5.89 11.17 2.14
N SER A 16 6.78 10.96 3.11
CA SER A 16 8.15 11.45 3.00
C SER A 16 8.92 10.80 1.86
N PHE A 17 8.55 9.57 1.47
CA PHE A 17 9.26 8.96 0.35
C PHE A 17 8.35 8.65 -0.84
N LEU A 18 7.08 8.34 -0.62
CA LEU A 18 6.21 8.02 -1.74
C LEU A 18 5.88 9.26 -2.58
N LEU A 19 5.66 10.39 -1.93
CA LEU A 19 5.31 11.59 -2.68
C LEU A 19 6.49 12.21 -3.39
N LYS A 20 7.70 11.74 -3.13
CA LYS A 20 8.86 12.17 -3.88
C LYS A 20 9.06 11.34 -5.14
N THR A 21 8.34 10.26 -5.30
CA THR A 21 8.44 9.44 -6.48
C THR A 21 7.64 10.08 -7.60
N PRO A 22 8.25 10.30 -8.77
CA PRO A 22 7.53 10.95 -9.88
C PRO A 22 6.25 10.22 -10.23
N GLY A 23 5.18 10.97 -10.40
CA GLY A 23 3.88 10.41 -10.78
C GLY A 23 3.00 9.93 -9.65
N VAL A 24 3.54 9.82 -8.45
CA VAL A 24 2.74 9.39 -7.30
C VAL A 24 1.97 10.58 -6.74
N VAL A 25 0.67 10.37 -6.51
CA VAL A 25 -0.16 11.41 -5.88
C VAL A 25 -0.91 10.81 -4.71
N SER A 26 -1.21 11.65 -3.73
CA SER A 26 -1.96 11.21 -2.57
C SER A 26 -3.46 11.38 -2.83
N GLY A 27 -4.26 10.60 -2.14
CA GLY A 27 -5.71 10.69 -2.24
C GLY A 27 -6.34 9.92 -1.11
N LYS A 28 -7.51 9.37 -1.36
CA LYS A 28 -8.22 8.60 -0.34
C LYS A 28 -8.88 7.37 -0.95
N MET A 29 -9.08 6.36 -0.11
CA MET A 29 -9.82 5.19 -0.48
C MET A 29 -10.73 4.89 0.72
N PHE A 30 -12.04 5.06 0.56
CA PHE A 30 -12.99 4.86 1.66
C PHE A 30 -12.59 5.65 2.91
N GLY A 31 -12.10 6.88 2.72
CA GLY A 31 -11.68 7.74 3.84
C GLY A 31 -10.29 7.51 4.36
N TYR A 32 -9.62 6.43 3.95
CA TYR A 32 -8.25 6.17 4.36
C TYR A 32 -7.27 6.87 3.41
N PRO A 33 -6.17 7.41 3.92
CA PRO A 33 -5.16 7.98 3.03
C PRO A 33 -4.66 6.93 2.06
N ALA A 34 -4.48 7.32 0.81
CA ALA A 34 -4.10 6.38 -0.24
C ALA A 34 -3.13 7.02 -1.20
N TYR A 35 -2.47 6.19 -2.01
CA TYR A 35 -1.49 6.64 -2.98
C TYR A 35 -1.78 6.02 -4.32
N TYR A 36 -1.70 6.86 -5.36
CA TYR A 36 -2.07 6.48 -6.72
C TYR A 36 -0.93 6.77 -7.67
N ILE A 37 -0.82 5.97 -8.72
CA ILE A 37 0.05 6.28 -9.83
C ILE A 37 -0.72 5.99 -11.11
N ASN A 38 -0.69 6.92 -12.06
CA ASN A 38 -1.47 6.83 -13.30
C ASN A 38 -2.94 6.56 -13.01
N ASN A 39 -3.45 7.23 -11.97
CA ASN A 39 -4.85 7.10 -11.53
C ASN A 39 -5.23 5.71 -11.03
N LYS A 40 -4.24 4.89 -10.69
CA LYS A 40 -4.49 3.57 -10.14
C LYS A 40 -3.99 3.50 -8.71
N LEU A 41 -4.79 2.94 -7.83
CA LEU A 41 -4.43 2.78 -6.43
C LEU A 41 -3.33 1.74 -6.28
N PHE A 42 -2.26 2.07 -5.57
CA PHE A 42 -1.22 1.08 -5.30
C PHE A 42 -0.93 0.88 -3.83
N ALA A 43 -1.32 1.81 -2.97
CA ALA A 43 -1.08 1.66 -1.54
C ALA A 43 -2.08 2.49 -0.76
N CYS A 44 -2.38 2.05 0.46
CA CYS A 44 -3.25 2.84 1.34
C CYS A 44 -2.93 2.50 2.78
N LEU A 45 -3.15 3.50 3.65
CA LEU A 45 -3.09 3.20 5.07
C LEU A 45 -4.39 2.53 5.45
N TYR A 46 -4.33 1.64 6.42
CA TYR A 46 -5.54 0.97 6.88
C TYR A 46 -5.31 0.55 8.32
N GLU A 47 -6.02 1.19 9.24
CA GLU A 47 -5.85 0.91 10.67
C GLU A 47 -4.38 0.98 11.05
N ASN A 48 -3.79 -0.08 11.57
CA ASN A 48 -2.40 -0.05 11.99
C ASN A 48 -1.44 -0.62 10.96
N GLY A 49 -1.83 -0.64 9.72
CA GLY A 49 -0.98 -1.20 8.67
C GLY A 49 -1.07 -0.45 7.37
N VAL A 50 -0.44 -0.98 6.35
CA VAL A 50 -0.42 -0.39 5.02
C VAL A 50 -0.72 -1.49 3.99
N GLY A 51 -1.77 -1.27 3.19
CA GLY A 51 -2.09 -2.19 2.10
C GLY A 51 -1.29 -1.81 0.88
N ILE A 52 -0.75 -2.80 0.15
CA ILE A 52 0.08 -2.56 -1.02
C ILE A 52 -0.33 -3.54 -2.12
N LYS A 53 -0.55 -3.01 -3.32
CA LYS A 53 -0.93 -3.84 -4.46
C LYS A 53 0.32 -4.36 -5.15
N ILE A 54 0.42 -5.68 -5.31
CA ILE A 54 1.55 -6.31 -5.98
C ILE A 54 1.04 -7.55 -6.71
N PRO A 55 1.81 -8.12 -7.65
CA PRO A 55 1.36 -9.32 -8.34
C PRO A 55 1.11 -10.46 -7.37
N GLU A 56 0.19 -11.33 -7.73
CA GLU A 56 -0.22 -12.43 -6.86
C GLU A 56 0.93 -13.33 -6.44
N ASP A 57 1.83 -13.67 -7.35
CA ASP A 57 2.94 -14.54 -7.00
C ASP A 57 3.90 -13.85 -6.01
N LYS A 58 4.08 -12.54 -6.15
CA LYS A 58 4.91 -11.81 -5.20
C LYS A 58 4.21 -11.71 -3.85
N ALA A 59 2.89 -11.54 -3.86
CA ALA A 59 2.12 -11.51 -2.62
C ALA A 59 2.29 -12.83 -1.88
N ASN A 60 2.17 -13.94 -2.59
CA ASN A 60 2.32 -15.26 -1.99
C ASN A 60 3.71 -15.48 -1.42
N GLU A 61 4.71 -14.91 -2.07
CA GLU A 61 6.08 -15.01 -1.59
C GLU A 61 6.29 -14.24 -0.29
N LEU A 62 5.64 -13.09 -0.15
CA LEU A 62 5.85 -12.21 1.00
C LEU A 62 4.96 -12.52 2.19
N ILE A 63 3.73 -13.00 1.95
CA ILE A 63 2.81 -13.27 3.05
C ILE A 63 3.40 -14.38 3.93
N GLY A 64 3.39 -14.13 5.22
CA GLY A 64 4.00 -15.03 6.18
C GLY A 64 5.33 -14.53 6.69
N LYS A 65 5.96 -13.59 5.98
CA LYS A 65 7.16 -12.97 6.53
C LYS A 65 6.74 -12.00 7.62
N LYS A 66 7.68 -11.61 8.45
CA LYS A 66 7.37 -10.82 9.62
C LYS A 66 6.53 -9.59 9.27
N GLY A 67 5.36 -9.50 9.88
CA GLY A 67 4.49 -8.33 9.72
C GLY A 67 3.72 -8.28 8.42
N ILE A 68 3.82 -9.28 7.56
CA ILE A 68 3.15 -9.24 6.25
C ILE A 68 2.04 -10.29 6.21
N VAL A 69 0.82 -9.82 6.00
CA VAL A 69 -0.37 -10.67 6.03
C VAL A 69 -1.25 -10.34 4.82
N HIS A 70 -2.31 -11.10 4.66
CA HIS A 70 -3.30 -10.82 3.62
C HIS A 70 -3.99 -9.48 3.91
N PHE A 71 -4.31 -8.75 2.86
CA PHE A 71 -5.05 -7.50 3.02
C PHE A 71 -6.54 -7.80 2.88
N GLN A 72 -7.29 -7.54 3.93
CA GLN A 72 -8.73 -7.83 3.96
C GLN A 72 -9.48 -6.63 4.52
N PRO A 73 -9.48 -5.51 3.79
CA PRO A 73 -10.07 -4.28 4.33
C PRO A 73 -11.58 -4.41 4.45
N LEU A 74 -12.13 -3.82 5.51
CA LEU A 74 -13.57 -3.76 5.74
C LEU A 74 -14.22 -5.13 5.76
N GLY A 75 -13.51 -6.14 6.23
CA GLY A 75 -14.06 -7.48 6.35
C GLY A 75 -14.18 -8.23 5.05
N ARG A 76 -13.58 -7.74 3.99
CA ARG A 76 -13.65 -8.41 2.70
C ARG A 76 -12.81 -9.66 2.67
N ALA A 77 -13.06 -10.50 1.65
CA ALA A 77 -12.23 -11.67 1.43
C ALA A 77 -10.81 -11.23 1.08
N LYS A 78 -9.86 -12.15 1.19
CA LYS A 78 -8.48 -11.87 0.84
C LYS A 78 -8.40 -11.43 -0.61
N MET A 79 -7.56 -10.44 -0.86
CA MET A 79 -7.38 -9.90 -2.21
C MET A 79 -6.05 -10.42 -2.72
N ARG A 80 -6.08 -11.16 -3.84
CA ARG A 80 -4.90 -11.88 -4.32
C ARG A 80 -3.70 -11.01 -4.65
N GLU A 81 -3.94 -9.83 -5.17
CA GLU A 81 -2.85 -8.94 -5.56
C GLU A 81 -2.62 -7.85 -4.54
N TRP A 82 -2.78 -8.18 -3.28
CA TRP A 82 -2.57 -7.23 -2.20
C TRP A 82 -1.94 -7.89 -1.01
N ILE A 83 -1.12 -7.13 -0.29
CA ILE A 83 -0.62 -7.55 1.02
C ILE A 83 -0.84 -6.40 1.99
N GLN A 84 -0.78 -6.72 3.28
CA GLN A 84 -0.80 -5.69 4.31
C GLN A 84 0.48 -5.83 5.12
N ILE A 85 1.22 -4.73 5.26
CA ILE A 85 2.44 -4.73 6.06
C ILE A 85 2.16 -4.00 7.35
N ASN A 86 2.40 -4.68 8.48
CA ASN A 86 2.21 -4.12 9.80
C ASN A 86 3.57 -3.98 10.46
N ARG A 87 3.93 -2.76 10.85
CA ARG A 87 5.20 -2.51 11.53
C ARG A 87 4.92 -1.88 12.88
N GLU A 88 5.84 -2.06 13.81
CA GLU A 88 5.68 -1.51 15.13
C GLU A 88 5.99 -0.02 15.18
N ARG A 89 6.91 0.44 14.36
CA ARG A 89 7.32 1.84 14.34
C ARG A 89 7.22 2.38 12.92
N SER A 90 6.87 3.65 12.82
CA SER A 90 6.68 4.28 11.52
C SER A 90 7.94 4.20 10.65
N GLU A 91 9.11 4.40 11.25
CA GLU A 91 10.34 4.40 10.45
C GLU A 91 10.71 3.02 9.92
N ASP A 92 10.09 1.96 10.43
CA ASP A 92 10.33 0.64 9.89
C ASP A 92 9.88 0.53 8.44
N TYR A 93 8.91 1.36 8.02
CA TYR A 93 8.47 1.34 6.63
C TYR A 93 9.55 1.82 5.66
N LEU A 94 10.55 2.52 6.15
CA LEU A 94 11.67 2.91 5.29
C LEU A 94 12.44 1.70 4.79
N LYS A 95 12.38 0.60 5.53
CA LYS A 95 13.04 -0.63 5.12
C LYS A 95 12.22 -1.38 4.09
N ASP A 96 10.98 -0.99 3.87
CA ASP A 96 10.10 -1.65 2.91
C ASP A 96 10.05 -0.92 1.57
N GLN A 97 10.92 0.05 1.35
CA GLN A 97 10.88 0.84 0.12
C GLN A 97 10.96 -0.02 -1.14
N GLU A 98 11.70 -1.12 -1.07
CA GLU A 98 11.81 -2.01 -2.22
C GLU A 98 10.46 -2.60 -2.58
N ILE A 99 9.64 -2.91 -1.59
CA ILE A 99 8.30 -3.47 -1.84
C ILE A 99 7.41 -2.39 -2.45
N PHE A 100 7.50 -1.15 -1.95
CA PHE A 100 6.73 -0.06 -2.54
C PHE A 100 7.15 0.20 -3.98
N ASP A 101 8.45 0.17 -4.26
CA ASP A 101 8.93 0.37 -5.62
C ASP A 101 8.43 -0.74 -6.55
N PHE A 102 8.39 -1.96 -6.05
CA PHE A 102 7.88 -3.09 -6.82
C PHE A 102 6.41 -2.86 -7.16
N SER A 103 5.65 -2.38 -6.18
CA SER A 103 4.23 -2.08 -6.38
C SER A 103 4.04 -0.99 -7.43
N ILE A 104 4.80 0.09 -7.32
CA ILE A 104 4.69 1.21 -8.25
C ILE A 104 4.97 0.74 -9.68
N LYS A 105 6.01 -0.07 -9.86
CA LYS A 105 6.33 -0.58 -11.18
C LYS A 105 5.23 -1.48 -11.71
N PHE A 106 4.69 -2.34 -10.86
CA PHE A 106 3.63 -3.26 -11.26
C PHE A 106 2.38 -2.48 -11.69
N VAL A 107 1.95 -1.54 -10.86
CA VAL A 107 0.72 -0.80 -11.14
C VAL A 107 0.91 0.12 -12.34
N SER A 108 2.10 0.71 -12.49
CA SER A 108 2.39 1.51 -13.66
C SER A 108 2.30 0.69 -14.95
N SER A 109 2.75 -0.55 -14.88
CA SER A 109 2.68 -1.43 -16.04
C SER A 109 1.23 -1.78 -16.40
N LEU A 110 0.38 -1.92 -15.41
CA LEU A 110 -1.04 -2.17 -15.67
C LEU A 110 -1.67 -0.95 -16.36
N ALA A 111 -1.34 0.23 -15.89
CA ALA A 111 -1.87 1.44 -16.51
C ALA A 111 -1.39 1.59 -17.94
N SER A 112 -0.14 1.26 -18.21
CA SER A 112 0.41 1.42 -19.55
C SER A 112 -0.10 0.37 -20.52
N LYS A 113 -0.71 -0.71 -20.02
CA LYS A 113 -1.26 -1.69 -20.90
C LYS A 113 -2.63 -1.36 -21.40
N LYS A 114 -3.27 -0.30 -20.98
CA LYS A 114 -4.54 -0.05 -21.39
C LYS A 114 -4.57 0.29 -22.83
N ASN A 115 -5.53 0.10 -23.51
CA ASN A 115 -5.61 0.41 -24.92
C ASN A 115 -6.47 1.50 -25.22
#